data_80c0a2b82bc1f20422602faf03e38d2a
#
_entry.id   80c0a2b82bc1f20422602faf03e38d2a
#
_cell.length_a   1.000
_cell.length_b   1.000
_cell.length_c   1.000
_cell.angle_alpha   90.00
_cell.angle_beta   90.00
_cell.angle_gamma   90.00
#
_symmetry.space_group_name_H-M   'P 1'
#
loop_
_entity.id
_entity.type
_entity.pdbx_description
1 polymer ?
#
loop_
_entity_poly.entity_id
_entity_poly.type
_entity_poly.pdbx_seq_one_letter_code
_entity_poly.pdbx_strand_id
1 'polypeptide(L)'
;MAKEILYVDLNYIHHALSPKTRIATLALGVCTLGVGVWAIVQNGGNIAALASGIVNAAIGTTAFLFSMRHLPSFAKKFIRLSESSVKIKNHWFIPRHKFPCEDIEKIEITRENIKITTDYSSKTKVYDIMGVSYDDFNVLHKQIVDNCLERNIDMI
;
A
#
# COMPACT_ATOMS: atom_id res chain seq x y z
N MET A 1 -20.97 11.05 7.74
CA MET A 1 -19.62 10.55 7.35
C MET A 1 -18.82 10.38 8.63
N ALA A 2 -18.30 9.17 8.91
CA ALA A 2 -17.45 8.97 10.08
C ALA A 2 -16.13 9.76 9.91
N LYS A 3 -15.75 10.51 10.95
CA LYS A 3 -14.54 11.31 10.95
C LYS A 3 -13.31 10.40 10.84
N GLU A 4 -12.38 10.74 9.96
CA GLU A 4 -11.10 10.04 9.85
C GLU A 4 -10.20 10.51 11.01
N ILE A 5 -9.64 9.58 11.76
CA ILE A 5 -8.77 9.87 12.90
C ILE A 5 -7.31 9.79 12.45
N LEU A 6 -6.95 8.76 11.68
CA LEU A 6 -5.59 8.51 11.25
C LEU A 6 -5.53 7.83 9.89
N TYR A 7 -4.58 8.24 9.08
CA TYR A 7 -4.19 7.58 7.83
C TYR A 7 -2.68 7.32 7.84
N VAL A 8 -2.28 6.06 7.72
CA VAL A 8 -0.87 5.66 7.61
C VAL A 8 -0.65 5.00 6.26
N ASP A 9 0.31 5.54 5.50
CA ASP A 9 0.73 4.96 4.22
C ASP A 9 1.77 3.87 4.46
N LEU A 10 1.46 2.64 4.07
CA LEU A 10 2.34 1.47 4.20
C LEU A 10 3.34 1.33 3.03
N ASN A 11 3.35 2.27 2.10
CA ASN A 11 4.27 2.26 0.96
C ASN A 11 5.61 2.91 1.31
N TYR A 12 6.25 2.46 2.37
CA TYR A 12 7.51 2.99 2.91
C TYR A 12 8.62 3.15 1.87
N ILE A 13 8.68 2.30 0.85
CA ILE A 13 9.70 2.37 -0.21
C ILE A 13 9.72 3.74 -0.89
N HIS A 14 8.58 4.44 -0.97
CA HIS A 14 8.51 5.78 -1.54
C HIS A 14 9.23 6.86 -0.71
N HIS A 15 9.28 6.69 0.60
CA HIS A 15 9.95 7.62 1.50
C HIS A 15 11.46 7.34 1.60
N ALA A 16 11.86 6.08 1.39
CA ALA A 16 13.25 5.62 1.54
C ALA A 16 14.13 5.86 0.31
N LEU A 17 13.55 6.11 -0.87
CA LEU A 17 14.34 6.36 -2.07
C LEU A 17 15.06 7.70 -1.99
N SER A 18 16.39 7.66 -2.07
CA SER A 18 17.21 8.87 -2.18
C SER A 18 16.85 9.68 -3.43
N PRO A 19 17.03 11.02 -3.44
CA PRO A 19 16.78 11.83 -4.63
C PRO A 19 17.51 11.31 -5.88
N LYS A 20 18.75 10.82 -5.73
CA LYS A 20 19.55 10.24 -6.82
C LYS A 20 18.89 8.97 -7.38
N THR A 21 18.46 8.06 -6.52
CA THR A 21 17.77 6.82 -6.92
C THR A 21 16.46 7.13 -7.65
N ARG A 22 15.73 8.15 -7.21
CA ARG A 22 14.50 8.59 -7.86
C ARG A 22 14.72 9.12 -9.26
N ILE A 23 15.75 9.96 -9.45
CA ILE A 23 16.13 10.48 -10.76
C ILE A 23 16.55 9.32 -11.69
N ALA A 24 17.36 8.38 -11.20
CA ALA A 24 17.77 7.20 -11.95
C ALA A 24 16.57 6.33 -12.37
N THR A 25 15.61 6.09 -11.45
CA THR A 25 14.40 5.32 -11.76
C THR A 25 13.50 6.05 -12.76
N LEU A 26 13.41 7.37 -12.66
CA LEU A 26 12.68 8.19 -13.61
C LEU A 26 13.30 8.11 -15.01
N ALA A 27 14.61 8.30 -15.13
CA ALA A 27 15.33 8.21 -16.38
C ALA A 27 15.16 6.81 -17.02
N LEU A 28 15.32 5.75 -16.22
CA LEU A 28 15.09 4.37 -16.68
C LEU A 28 13.66 4.17 -17.17
N GLY A 29 12.67 4.70 -16.45
CA GLY A 29 11.26 4.61 -16.84
C GLY A 29 10.99 5.31 -18.17
N VAL A 30 11.52 6.50 -18.38
CA VAL A 30 11.38 7.24 -19.64
C VAL A 30 12.07 6.52 -20.81
N CYS A 31 13.29 6.01 -20.60
CA CYS A 31 14.01 5.25 -21.62
C CYS A 31 13.28 3.97 -22.02
N THR A 32 12.82 3.19 -21.05
CA THR A 32 12.12 1.92 -21.30
C THR A 32 10.77 2.16 -22.00
N LEU A 33 10.06 3.20 -21.60
CA LEU A 33 8.83 3.62 -22.26
C LEU A 33 9.09 4.03 -23.71
N GLY A 34 10.13 4.83 -23.96
CA GLY A 34 10.52 5.24 -25.29
C GLY A 34 10.89 4.08 -26.21
N VAL A 35 11.68 3.13 -25.71
CA VAL A 35 12.03 1.89 -26.44
C VAL A 35 10.77 1.06 -26.73
N GLY A 36 9.87 0.93 -25.77
CA GLY A 36 8.61 0.20 -25.94
C GLY A 36 7.73 0.80 -27.02
N VAL A 37 7.52 2.11 -26.99
CA VAL A 37 6.73 2.84 -28.01
C VAL A 37 7.39 2.74 -29.38
N TRP A 38 8.71 2.93 -29.45
CA TRP A 38 9.45 2.79 -30.70
C TRP A 38 9.33 1.39 -31.30
N ALA A 39 9.46 0.34 -30.48
CA ALA A 39 9.30 -1.06 -30.92
C ALA A 39 7.89 -1.32 -31.49
N ILE A 40 6.85 -0.78 -30.88
CA ILE A 40 5.47 -0.89 -31.34
C ILE A 40 5.32 -0.24 -32.73
N VAL A 41 5.84 0.99 -32.87
CA VAL A 41 5.71 1.77 -34.11
C VAL A 41 6.47 1.12 -35.28
N GLN A 42 7.70 0.64 -35.02
CA GLN A 42 8.54 0.09 -36.09
C GLN A 42 8.17 -1.34 -36.50
N ASN A 43 7.62 -2.15 -35.60
CA ASN A 43 7.44 -3.59 -35.81
C ASN A 43 5.98 -4.05 -35.73
N GLY A 44 5.02 -3.18 -36.08
CA GLY A 44 3.58 -3.47 -35.95
C GLY A 44 3.08 -4.72 -36.71
N GLY A 45 3.89 -5.25 -37.66
CA GLY A 45 3.57 -6.49 -38.37
C GLY A 45 4.13 -7.76 -37.71
N ASN A 46 5.01 -7.63 -36.70
CA ASN A 46 5.60 -8.76 -35.99
C ASN A 46 5.03 -8.90 -34.59
N ILE A 47 4.24 -9.95 -34.34
CA ILE A 47 3.54 -10.18 -33.08
C ILE A 47 4.51 -10.25 -31.88
N ALA A 48 5.68 -10.87 -32.03
CA ALA A 48 6.65 -10.99 -30.96
C ALA A 48 7.27 -9.62 -30.60
N ALA A 49 7.59 -8.82 -31.61
CA ALA A 49 8.10 -7.46 -31.40
C ALA A 49 7.04 -6.52 -30.81
N LEU A 50 5.78 -6.67 -31.24
CA LEU A 50 4.64 -5.94 -30.67
C LEU A 50 4.45 -6.27 -29.19
N ALA A 51 4.45 -7.57 -28.84
CA ALA A 51 4.33 -8.02 -27.45
C ALA A 51 5.46 -7.49 -26.58
N SER A 52 6.71 -7.56 -27.05
CA SER A 52 7.87 -7.00 -26.35
C SER A 52 7.76 -5.50 -26.15
N GLY A 53 7.30 -4.77 -27.16
CA GLY A 53 7.04 -3.32 -27.10
C GLY A 53 6.02 -2.96 -26.03
N ILE A 54 4.90 -3.69 -25.96
CA ILE A 54 3.84 -3.48 -24.96
C ILE A 54 4.39 -3.73 -23.55
N VAL A 55 5.14 -4.82 -23.36
CA VAL A 55 5.75 -5.14 -22.05
C VAL A 55 6.71 -4.04 -21.60
N ASN A 56 7.59 -3.59 -22.49
CA ASN A 56 8.54 -2.50 -22.18
C ASN A 56 7.83 -1.18 -21.89
N ALA A 57 6.78 -0.84 -22.64
CA ALA A 57 5.99 0.34 -22.39
C ALA A 57 5.27 0.27 -21.01
N ALA A 58 4.74 -0.88 -20.64
CA ALA A 58 4.11 -1.11 -19.33
C ALA A 58 5.13 -0.99 -18.17
N ILE A 59 6.31 -1.59 -18.31
CA ILE A 59 7.40 -1.47 -17.32
C ILE A 59 7.86 -0.03 -17.19
N GLY A 60 8.09 0.68 -18.32
CA GLY A 60 8.50 2.06 -18.33
C GLY A 60 7.48 3.00 -17.68
N THR A 61 6.20 2.81 -18.00
CA THR A 61 5.09 3.56 -17.36
C THR A 61 5.05 3.33 -15.86
N THR A 62 5.17 2.07 -15.41
CA THR A 62 5.16 1.73 -13.99
C THR A 62 6.34 2.36 -13.26
N ALA A 63 7.55 2.28 -13.81
CA ALA A 63 8.75 2.89 -13.23
C ALA A 63 8.63 4.44 -13.18
N PHE A 64 8.07 5.05 -14.22
CA PHE A 64 7.81 6.49 -14.26
C PHE A 64 6.83 6.91 -13.16
N LEU A 65 5.66 6.27 -13.07
CA LEU A 65 4.65 6.57 -12.04
C LEU A 65 5.21 6.35 -10.62
N PHE A 66 6.01 5.30 -10.45
CA PHE A 66 6.67 5.02 -9.18
C PHE A 66 7.63 6.14 -8.78
N SER A 67 8.46 6.62 -9.69
CA SER A 67 9.41 7.71 -9.43
C SER A 67 8.73 9.05 -9.14
N MET A 68 7.56 9.30 -9.74
CA MET A 68 6.76 10.49 -9.52
C MET A 68 5.89 10.42 -8.24
N ARG A 69 5.94 9.34 -7.46
CA ARG A 69 5.07 9.07 -6.30
C ARG A 69 3.56 9.01 -6.64
N HIS A 70 3.22 8.82 -7.88
CA HIS A 70 1.84 8.67 -8.33
C HIS A 70 1.48 7.19 -8.47
N LEU A 71 1.36 6.47 -7.34
CA LEU A 71 0.81 5.13 -7.38
C LEU A 71 -0.70 5.19 -7.64
N PRO A 72 -1.21 4.36 -8.55
CA PRO A 72 -2.64 4.23 -8.73
C PRO A 72 -3.29 3.76 -7.42
N SER A 73 -4.54 4.15 -7.21
CA SER A 73 -5.25 3.90 -5.94
C SER A 73 -5.34 2.41 -5.56
N PHE A 74 -5.33 1.51 -6.57
CA PHE A 74 -5.32 0.07 -6.33
C PHE A 74 -3.97 -0.44 -5.81
N ALA A 75 -2.87 0.27 -6.06
CA ALA A 75 -1.53 -0.10 -5.60
C ALA A 75 -1.19 0.48 -4.22
N LYS A 76 -1.97 1.43 -3.72
CA LYS A 76 -1.72 2.03 -2.40
C LYS A 76 -2.01 1.03 -1.29
N LYS A 77 -1.03 0.83 -0.42
CA LYS A 77 -1.17 0.09 0.83
C LYS A 77 -1.37 1.10 1.95
N PHE A 78 -2.34 0.88 2.81
CA PHE A 78 -2.64 1.83 3.87
C PHE A 78 -3.37 1.19 5.05
N ILE A 79 -3.24 1.83 6.21
CA ILE A 79 -4.12 1.64 7.36
C ILE A 79 -4.86 2.96 7.55
N ARG A 80 -6.17 2.88 7.64
CA ARG A 80 -7.04 4.01 7.95
C ARG A 80 -7.88 3.70 9.16
N LEU A 81 -7.72 4.51 10.18
CA LEU A 81 -8.52 4.48 11.39
C LEU A 81 -9.59 5.56 11.31
N SER A 82 -10.83 5.19 11.58
CA SER A 82 -11.96 6.11 11.71
C SER A 82 -12.75 5.79 12.98
N GLU A 83 -13.58 6.72 13.43
CA GLU A 83 -14.41 6.52 14.62
C GLU A 83 -15.21 5.21 14.63
N SER A 84 -15.57 4.66 13.49
CA SER A 84 -16.46 3.48 13.41
C SER A 84 -15.80 2.25 12.79
N SER A 85 -14.58 2.35 12.26
CA SER A 85 -13.98 1.21 11.56
C SER A 85 -12.47 1.34 11.38
N VAL A 86 -11.80 0.19 11.37
CA VAL A 86 -10.42 0.02 10.93
C VAL A 86 -10.43 -0.52 9.49
N LYS A 87 -9.73 0.16 8.58
CA LYS A 87 -9.58 -0.27 7.19
C LYS A 87 -8.12 -0.54 6.90
N ILE A 88 -7.82 -1.76 6.45
CA ILE A 88 -6.45 -2.18 6.12
C ILE A 88 -6.41 -2.66 4.68
N LYS A 89 -5.40 -2.19 3.97
CA LYS A 89 -5.02 -2.68 2.67
C LYS A 89 -3.50 -2.84 2.63
N ASN A 90 -3.01 -4.07 2.73
CA ASN A 90 -1.57 -4.35 2.72
C ASN A 90 -1.06 -5.03 1.45
N HIS A 91 -1.92 -5.35 0.49
CA HIS A 91 -1.53 -5.91 -0.80
C HIS A 91 -2.11 -5.11 -1.97
N TRP A 92 -1.37 -5.04 -3.07
CA TRP A 92 -1.75 -4.26 -4.24
C TRP A 92 -3.05 -4.75 -4.88
N PHE A 93 -3.19 -6.07 -5.04
CA PHE A 93 -4.31 -6.69 -5.76
C PHE A 93 -5.42 -7.21 -4.85
N ILE A 94 -5.19 -7.24 -3.53
CA ILE A 94 -6.21 -7.70 -2.58
C ILE A 94 -7.11 -6.53 -2.21
N PRO A 95 -8.44 -6.72 -2.20
CA PRO A 95 -9.36 -5.69 -1.78
C PRO A 95 -9.08 -5.27 -0.33
N ARG A 96 -9.42 -4.02 -0.03
CA ARG A 96 -9.34 -3.49 1.34
C ARG A 96 -10.25 -4.29 2.27
N HIS A 97 -9.73 -4.63 3.44
CA HIS A 97 -10.56 -5.14 4.52
C HIS A 97 -11.07 -3.97 5.37
N LYS A 98 -12.32 -4.04 5.73
CA LYS A 98 -12.97 -3.10 6.64
C LYS A 98 -13.47 -3.88 7.84
N PHE A 99 -13.09 -3.46 9.02
CA PHE A 99 -13.52 -4.00 10.30
C PHE A 99 -14.31 -2.91 11.02
N PRO A 100 -15.64 -3.06 11.18
CA PRO A 100 -16.39 -2.23 12.12
C PRO A 100 -15.77 -2.39 13.51
N CYS A 101 -15.62 -1.29 14.26
CA CYS A 101 -15.03 -1.37 15.59
C CYS A 101 -15.86 -2.21 16.57
N GLU A 102 -17.16 -2.32 16.36
CA GLU A 102 -18.09 -3.14 17.11
C GLU A 102 -17.89 -4.65 16.94
N ASP A 103 -17.29 -5.06 15.81
CA ASP A 103 -17.00 -6.46 15.48
C ASP A 103 -15.61 -6.91 15.95
N ILE A 104 -14.79 -5.99 16.46
CA ILE A 104 -13.42 -6.27 16.86
C ILE A 104 -13.40 -6.70 18.32
N GLU A 105 -13.02 -7.96 18.56
CA GLU A 105 -12.81 -8.50 19.89
C GLU A 105 -11.42 -8.14 20.44
N LYS A 106 -10.39 -8.28 19.58
CA LYS A 106 -9.01 -8.13 19.99
C LYS A 106 -8.13 -7.58 18.88
N ILE A 107 -7.21 -6.69 19.26
CA ILE A 107 -6.13 -6.19 18.37
C ILE A 107 -4.78 -6.43 19.04
N GLU A 108 -3.90 -7.11 18.32
CA GLU A 108 -2.48 -7.23 18.69
C GLU A 108 -1.65 -6.44 17.69
N ILE A 109 -0.76 -5.57 18.19
CA ILE A 109 0.10 -4.75 17.35
C ILE A 109 1.54 -5.03 17.69
N THR A 110 2.28 -5.50 16.71
CA THR A 110 3.72 -5.65 16.78
C THR A 110 4.36 -4.77 15.71
N ARG A 111 5.67 -4.59 15.77
CA ARG A 111 6.41 -3.81 14.78
C ARG A 111 6.33 -4.40 13.36
N GLU A 112 6.03 -5.67 13.24
CA GLU A 112 5.99 -6.40 11.98
C GLU A 112 4.59 -6.59 11.45
N ASN A 113 3.59 -6.71 12.35
CA ASN A 113 2.24 -7.05 11.93
C ASN A 113 1.17 -6.51 12.89
N ILE A 114 -0.04 -6.39 12.33
CA ILE A 114 -1.27 -6.15 13.09
C ILE A 114 -2.14 -7.39 12.95
N LYS A 115 -2.58 -7.94 14.07
CA LYS A 115 -3.53 -9.04 14.11
C LYS A 115 -4.87 -8.52 14.61
N ILE A 116 -5.93 -8.83 13.90
CA ILE A 116 -7.29 -8.45 14.26
C ILE A 116 -8.13 -9.71 14.40
N THR A 117 -8.68 -9.93 15.58
CA THR A 117 -9.65 -10.99 15.86
C THR A 117 -11.04 -10.37 15.92
N THR A 118 -12.01 -11.00 15.24
CA THR A 118 -13.39 -10.52 15.22
C THR A 118 -14.33 -11.55 15.81
N ASP A 119 -15.35 -11.10 16.52
CA ASP A 119 -16.37 -11.94 17.20
C ASP A 119 -17.03 -12.97 16.26
N TYR A 120 -17.35 -12.53 15.02
CA TYR A 120 -18.09 -13.36 14.08
C TYR A 120 -17.35 -14.59 13.56
N SER A 121 -16.03 -14.61 13.57
CA SER A 121 -15.32 -15.70 12.90
C SER A 121 -14.36 -16.45 13.80
N SER A 122 -14.08 -15.97 15.00
CA SER A 122 -12.97 -16.45 15.88
C SER A 122 -11.64 -16.63 15.11
N LYS A 123 -11.56 -16.03 13.91
CA LYS A 123 -10.39 -16.09 13.02
C LYS A 123 -9.59 -14.82 13.14
N THR A 124 -8.35 -14.97 13.53
CA THR A 124 -7.39 -13.87 13.53
C THR A 124 -6.89 -13.60 12.12
N LYS A 125 -7.03 -12.37 11.64
CA LYS A 125 -6.40 -11.92 10.40
C LYS A 125 -5.12 -11.18 10.72
N VAL A 126 -4.04 -11.56 10.02
CA VAL A 126 -2.71 -10.98 10.18
C VAL A 126 -2.39 -10.09 9.00
N TYR A 127 -1.95 -8.88 9.27
CA TYR A 127 -1.55 -7.87 8.27
C TYR A 127 -0.12 -7.46 8.52
N ASP A 128 0.73 -7.69 7.53
CA ASP A 128 2.11 -7.24 7.54
C ASP A 128 2.19 -5.71 7.42
N ILE A 129 2.89 -5.07 8.36
CA ILE A 129 3.15 -3.64 8.39
C ILE A 129 4.66 -3.33 8.32
N MET A 130 5.47 -4.33 7.95
CA MET A 130 6.89 -4.10 7.69
C MET A 130 7.07 -2.95 6.70
N GLY A 131 7.91 -1.99 7.05
CA GLY A 131 8.17 -0.81 6.24
C GLY A 131 7.45 0.46 6.72
N VAL A 132 6.67 0.40 7.77
CA VAL A 132 6.19 1.61 8.48
C VAL A 132 7.39 2.25 9.20
N SER A 133 7.54 3.58 9.10
CA SER A 133 8.58 4.29 9.84
C SER A 133 8.36 4.15 11.35
N TYR A 134 9.43 4.33 12.14
CA TYR A 134 9.31 4.25 13.60
C TYR A 134 8.33 5.28 14.15
N ASP A 135 8.35 6.49 13.60
CA ASP A 135 7.47 7.58 14.04
C ASP A 135 6.02 7.30 13.67
N ASP A 136 5.75 6.86 12.44
CA ASP A 136 4.41 6.48 11.99
C ASP A 136 3.86 5.29 12.79
N PHE A 137 4.73 4.32 13.14
CA PHE A 137 4.36 3.19 13.98
C PHE A 137 3.94 3.64 15.38
N ASN A 138 4.70 4.53 16.01
CA ASN A 138 4.37 5.04 17.34
C ASN A 138 3.05 5.81 17.34
N VAL A 139 2.80 6.63 16.31
CA VAL A 139 1.55 7.34 16.15
C VAL A 139 0.40 6.36 15.95
N LEU A 140 0.57 5.36 15.07
CA LEU A 140 -0.42 4.33 14.79
C LEU A 140 -0.75 3.53 16.05
N HIS A 141 0.29 3.06 16.77
CA HIS A 141 0.14 2.31 18.00
C HIS A 141 -0.67 3.10 19.04
N LYS A 142 -0.24 4.35 19.31
CA LYS A 142 -0.93 5.23 20.26
C LYS A 142 -2.40 5.43 19.89
N GLN A 143 -2.69 5.73 18.64
CA GLN A 143 -4.07 5.98 18.18
C GLN A 143 -4.95 4.73 18.24
N ILE A 144 -4.40 3.55 17.97
CA ILE A 144 -5.15 2.29 18.11
C ILE A 144 -5.41 2.01 19.60
N VAL A 145 -4.40 2.18 20.46
CA VAL A 145 -4.54 2.03 21.92
C VAL A 145 -5.65 2.94 22.46
N ASP A 146 -5.59 4.23 22.13
CA ASP A 146 -6.56 5.21 22.61
C ASP A 146 -7.99 4.81 22.15
N ASN A 147 -8.16 4.42 20.88
CA ASN A 147 -9.46 3.97 20.35
C ASN A 147 -9.94 2.65 20.96
N CYS A 148 -9.03 1.70 21.25
CA CYS A 148 -9.38 0.43 21.87
C CYS A 148 -9.80 0.63 23.32
N LEU A 149 -9.09 1.49 24.08
CA LEU A 149 -9.43 1.82 25.46
C LEU A 149 -10.79 2.49 25.57
N GLU A 150 -11.12 3.41 24.68
CA GLU A 150 -12.43 4.06 24.63
C GLU A 150 -13.59 3.08 24.37
N ARG A 151 -13.30 1.90 23.82
CA ARG A 151 -14.30 0.91 23.37
C ARG A 151 -14.25 -0.42 24.11
N ASN A 152 -13.42 -0.55 25.15
CA ASN A 152 -13.19 -1.81 25.88
C ASN A 152 -12.76 -2.98 24.97
N ILE A 153 -11.99 -2.72 23.92
CA ILE A 153 -11.41 -3.74 23.05
C ILE A 153 -10.13 -4.26 23.70
N ASP A 154 -9.97 -5.59 23.81
CA ASP A 154 -8.77 -6.18 24.38
C ASP A 154 -7.53 -5.92 23.52
N MET A 155 -6.48 -5.41 24.16
CA MET A 155 -5.17 -5.21 23.56
C MET A 155 -4.11 -6.10 24.21
N ILE A 156 -3.27 -6.70 23.38
CA ILE A 156 -2.09 -7.46 23.82
C ILE A 156 -0.87 -6.98 23.02
#